data_aaa810fc9366cfcc284a0fa0273eb39e
#
_entry.id   aaa810fc9366cfcc284a0fa0273eb39e
#
_cell.length_a   1.000
_cell.length_b   1.000
_cell.length_c   1.000
_cell.angle_alpha   90.00
_cell.angle_beta   90.00
_cell.angle_gamma   90.00
#
_symmetry.space_group_name_H-M   'P 1'
#
loop_
_entity.id
_entity.type
_entity.pdbx_description
1 polymer ?
#
loop_
_entity_poly.entity_id
_entity_poly.type
_entity_poly.pdbx_seq_one_letter_code
_entity_poly.pdbx_strand_id
1 'polypeptide(L)'
;MKLKLVRITKIICFCMVAVLMVGGLTDLLKPKWLENRWVSAKTNKSFYELQDNSAEVVFFGASIISAAMDPFQLYEEQGISSYNLGVMSQPMIGTYYWFKEALKTQNMKLAVIEIKSAGRSSEKAEEKARKSYDYMKWGKNKIQYALDYKDFHKEADGTDEEVDLWSYLFPLSLYHTRWSELSYDDYDFFLGKNNSNTKGFSVLSTQFKNSTSFDAEKEAKGKYDGFEVKSNDKETPNPINEEYALKLIKEAKQQGVELLFVRTPDTTWHEDQHNYIQELADKNNIIFLDLNLK
;
A
#
# COMPACT_ATOMS: atom_id res chain seq x y z
N MET A 1 26.46 46.60 0.48
CA MET A 1 25.27 45.86 0.02
C MET A 1 25.63 44.65 -0.85
N LYS A 2 26.42 44.77 -1.92
CA LYS A 2 26.83 43.70 -2.81
C LYS A 2 27.49 42.48 -2.11
N LEU A 3 28.41 42.71 -1.15
CA LEU A 3 29.12 41.63 -0.42
C LEU A 3 28.17 40.80 0.46
N LYS A 4 27.19 41.41 1.09
CA LYS A 4 26.16 40.67 1.88
C LYS A 4 25.27 39.83 1.00
N LEU A 5 24.89 40.35 -0.16
CA LEU A 5 24.09 39.63 -1.12
C LEU A 5 24.83 38.39 -1.64
N VAL A 6 26.10 38.49 -2.01
CA VAL A 6 26.95 37.38 -2.46
C VAL A 6 27.08 36.29 -1.37
N ARG A 7 27.23 36.66 -0.11
CA ARG A 7 27.30 35.71 1.02
C ARG A 7 25.97 34.97 1.18
N ILE A 8 24.84 35.69 1.14
CA ILE A 8 23.50 35.10 1.24
C ILE A 8 23.28 34.10 0.08
N THR A 9 23.60 34.48 -1.15
CA THR A 9 23.48 33.59 -2.32
C THR A 9 24.30 32.33 -2.14
N LYS A 10 25.56 32.43 -1.68
CA LYS A 10 26.40 31.25 -1.42
C LYS A 10 25.80 30.32 -0.37
N ILE A 11 25.24 30.85 0.71
CA ILE A 11 24.57 30.07 1.77
C ILE A 11 23.34 29.36 1.17
N ILE A 12 22.52 30.06 0.41
CA ILE A 12 21.34 29.49 -0.22
C ILE A 12 21.74 28.35 -1.18
N CYS A 13 22.74 28.58 -2.04
CA CYS A 13 23.24 27.55 -2.96
C CYS A 13 23.78 26.34 -2.19
N PHE A 14 24.55 26.56 -1.13
CA PHE A 14 25.04 25.45 -0.28
C PHE A 14 23.90 24.65 0.34
N CYS A 15 22.90 25.33 0.92
CA CYS A 15 21.75 24.67 1.50
C CYS A 15 20.95 23.89 0.46
N MET A 16 20.76 24.45 -0.77
CA MET A 16 20.09 23.73 -1.85
C MET A 16 20.84 22.46 -2.25
N VAL A 17 22.16 22.55 -2.43
CA VAL A 17 22.98 21.38 -2.76
C VAL A 17 22.91 20.34 -1.65
N ALA A 18 23.00 20.75 -0.38
CA ALA A 18 22.89 19.82 0.74
C ALA A 18 21.52 19.12 0.77
N VAL A 19 20.42 19.83 0.55
CA VAL A 19 19.07 19.26 0.49
C VAL A 19 18.95 18.26 -0.68
N LEU A 20 19.47 18.60 -1.85
CA LEU A 20 19.46 17.71 -3.02
C LEU A 20 20.31 16.45 -2.77
N MET A 21 21.48 16.59 -2.14
CA MET A 21 22.30 15.44 -1.78
C MET A 21 21.62 14.53 -0.77
N VAL A 22 21.05 15.09 0.29
CA VAL A 22 20.29 14.32 1.30
C VAL A 22 19.10 13.63 0.68
N GLY A 23 18.35 14.32 -0.18
CA GLY A 23 17.22 13.74 -0.91
C GLY A 23 17.66 12.59 -1.83
N GLY A 24 18.70 12.80 -2.64
CA GLY A 24 19.23 11.77 -3.52
C GLY A 24 19.78 10.55 -2.78
N LEU A 25 20.53 10.78 -1.67
CA LEU A 25 21.01 9.68 -0.82
C LEU A 25 19.85 8.92 -0.16
N THR A 26 18.83 9.65 0.31
CA THR A 26 17.63 9.02 0.87
C THR A 26 16.96 8.13 -0.17
N ASP A 27 16.76 8.63 -1.39
CA ASP A 27 16.13 7.87 -2.46
C ASP A 27 16.96 6.67 -2.91
N LEU A 28 18.28 6.79 -2.92
CA LEU A 28 19.18 5.67 -3.23
C LEU A 28 19.17 4.62 -2.13
N LEU A 29 19.22 5.02 -0.87
CA LEU A 29 19.38 4.13 0.27
C LEU A 29 18.07 3.53 0.78
N LYS A 30 16.90 4.11 0.49
CA LYS A 30 15.62 3.50 0.86
C LYS A 30 15.47 2.10 0.25
N PRO A 31 15.01 1.09 1.00
CA PRO A 31 14.68 -0.22 0.44
C PRO A 31 13.63 -0.11 -0.67
N LYS A 32 13.82 -0.84 -1.76
CA LYS A 32 12.89 -0.83 -2.91
C LYS A 32 11.81 -1.90 -2.79
N TRP A 33 11.97 -2.84 -1.84
CA TRP A 33 11.02 -3.93 -1.62
C TRP A 33 10.72 -4.71 -2.90
N LEU A 34 11.79 -5.07 -3.63
CA LEU A 34 11.72 -5.77 -4.93
C LEU A 34 11.84 -7.29 -4.78
N GLU A 35 11.84 -7.81 -3.56
CA GLU A 35 11.96 -9.22 -3.27
C GLU A 35 10.84 -10.01 -3.93
N ASN A 36 11.19 -11.17 -4.50
CA ASN A 36 10.23 -12.08 -5.13
C ASN A 36 9.32 -11.43 -6.20
N ARG A 37 9.82 -10.41 -6.89
CA ARG A 37 9.10 -9.66 -7.94
C ARG A 37 7.95 -8.76 -7.43
N TRP A 38 7.82 -8.55 -6.14
CA TRP A 38 6.96 -7.51 -5.62
C TRP A 38 7.49 -6.13 -5.98
N VAL A 39 6.59 -5.24 -6.36
CA VAL A 39 6.96 -3.96 -6.97
C VAL A 39 6.48 -2.76 -6.14
N SER A 40 6.36 -2.91 -4.82
CA SER A 40 5.75 -1.89 -3.95
C SER A 40 6.30 -0.48 -4.17
N ALA A 41 7.63 -0.32 -4.21
CA ALA A 41 8.24 0.99 -4.46
C ALA A 41 7.92 1.51 -5.88
N LYS A 42 7.92 0.63 -6.89
CA LYS A 42 7.56 0.99 -8.27
C LYS A 42 6.10 1.39 -8.37
N THR A 43 5.20 0.61 -7.76
CA THR A 43 3.77 0.91 -7.69
C THR A 43 3.54 2.33 -7.17
N ASN A 44 4.11 2.64 -6.01
CA ASN A 44 3.93 3.94 -5.37
C ASN A 44 4.57 5.08 -6.19
N LYS A 45 5.76 4.87 -6.76
CA LYS A 45 6.44 5.88 -7.57
C LYS A 45 5.71 6.15 -8.87
N SER A 46 5.34 5.10 -9.60
CA SER A 46 4.67 5.21 -10.90
C SER A 46 3.26 5.78 -10.80
N PHE A 47 2.59 5.64 -9.64
CA PHE A 47 1.31 6.30 -9.40
C PHE A 47 1.42 7.83 -9.56
N TYR A 48 2.49 8.43 -9.06
CA TYR A 48 2.72 9.87 -9.18
C TYR A 48 3.17 10.33 -10.58
N GLU A 49 3.42 9.40 -11.49
CA GLU A 49 3.76 9.66 -12.90
C GLU A 49 2.52 9.58 -13.80
N LEU A 50 1.36 9.18 -13.22
CA LEU A 50 0.09 9.17 -13.95
C LEU A 50 -0.34 10.58 -14.33
N GLN A 51 -0.98 10.68 -15.50
CA GLN A 51 -1.72 11.87 -15.84
C GLN A 51 -2.89 12.06 -14.87
N ASP A 52 -3.16 13.30 -14.50
CA ASP A 52 -4.29 13.63 -13.64
C ASP A 52 -5.60 13.13 -14.26
N ASN A 53 -6.47 12.58 -13.43
CA ASN A 53 -7.79 12.05 -13.80
C ASN A 53 -7.76 10.94 -14.88
N SER A 54 -6.65 10.16 -14.93
CA SER A 54 -6.50 9.06 -15.88
C SER A 54 -6.94 7.69 -15.35
N ALA A 55 -7.27 7.57 -14.06
CA ALA A 55 -7.75 6.35 -13.44
C ALA A 55 -9.16 6.57 -12.85
N GLU A 56 -10.17 5.94 -13.46
CA GLU A 56 -11.55 5.95 -12.96
C GLU A 56 -11.74 5.00 -11.80
N VAL A 57 -10.98 3.89 -11.78
CA VAL A 57 -10.99 2.86 -10.73
C VAL A 57 -9.59 2.74 -10.16
N VAL A 58 -9.49 2.75 -8.83
CA VAL A 58 -8.21 2.50 -8.16
C VAL A 58 -8.39 1.36 -7.14
N PHE A 59 -7.48 0.40 -7.22
CA PHE A 59 -7.42 -0.74 -6.31
C PHE A 59 -6.49 -0.44 -5.15
N PHE A 60 -6.92 -0.74 -3.92
CA PHE A 60 -6.15 -0.51 -2.70
C PHE A 60 -6.12 -1.76 -1.83
N GLY A 61 -5.04 -1.95 -1.11
CA GLY A 61 -4.93 -3.04 -0.15
C GLY A 61 -3.55 -3.67 -0.12
N ALA A 62 -3.49 -4.90 0.39
CA ALA A 62 -2.24 -5.65 0.52
C ALA A 62 -1.79 -6.29 -0.82
N SER A 63 -0.72 -7.09 -0.75
CA SER A 63 -0.12 -7.72 -1.94
C SER A 63 -1.08 -8.56 -2.80
N ILE A 64 -2.10 -9.13 -2.20
CA ILE A 64 -3.04 -9.98 -2.91
C ILE A 64 -3.74 -9.18 -4.02
N ILE A 65 -4.20 -7.96 -3.75
CA ILE A 65 -4.88 -7.15 -4.77
C ILE A 65 -3.92 -6.74 -5.88
N SER A 66 -2.64 -6.48 -5.54
CA SER A 66 -1.64 -6.10 -6.55
C SER A 66 -1.35 -7.22 -7.57
N ALA A 67 -1.61 -8.47 -7.21
CA ALA A 67 -1.44 -9.63 -8.07
C ALA A 67 -2.75 -10.15 -8.67
N ALA A 68 -3.92 -9.81 -8.09
CA ALA A 68 -5.21 -10.31 -8.52
C ALA A 68 -5.93 -9.40 -9.52
N MET A 69 -5.69 -8.08 -9.45
CA MET A 69 -6.42 -7.12 -10.27
C MET A 69 -5.50 -6.51 -11.32
N ASP A 70 -5.69 -6.95 -12.58
CA ASP A 70 -4.91 -6.46 -13.73
C ASP A 70 -5.60 -5.26 -14.39
N PRO A 71 -5.02 -4.04 -14.28
CA PRO A 71 -5.58 -2.85 -14.92
C PRO A 71 -5.62 -2.90 -16.45
N PHE A 72 -4.73 -3.65 -17.07
CA PHE A 72 -4.72 -3.78 -18.53
C PHE A 72 -5.84 -4.67 -19.02
N GLN A 73 -6.06 -5.81 -18.36
CA GLN A 73 -7.17 -6.70 -18.67
C GLN A 73 -8.51 -6.00 -18.49
N LEU A 74 -8.68 -5.25 -17.39
CA LEU A 74 -9.91 -4.49 -17.14
C LEU A 74 -10.15 -3.45 -18.24
N TYR A 75 -9.11 -2.78 -18.72
CA TYR A 75 -9.23 -1.84 -19.82
C TYR A 75 -9.55 -2.52 -21.15
N GLU A 76 -8.90 -3.64 -21.46
CA GLU A 76 -9.11 -4.39 -22.69
C GLU A 76 -10.53 -4.96 -22.79
N GLU A 77 -11.04 -5.51 -21.69
CA GLU A 77 -12.35 -6.18 -21.66
C GLU A 77 -13.52 -5.22 -21.45
N GLN A 78 -13.33 -4.15 -20.70
CA GLN A 78 -14.42 -3.28 -20.24
C GLN A 78 -14.24 -1.81 -20.61
N GLY A 79 -13.09 -1.41 -21.14
CA GLY A 79 -12.77 -0.01 -21.43
C GLY A 79 -12.55 0.86 -20.17
N ILE A 80 -12.42 0.26 -18.99
CA ILE A 80 -12.32 0.97 -17.72
C ILE A 80 -10.85 1.27 -17.41
N SER A 81 -10.52 2.56 -17.28
CA SER A 81 -9.19 2.98 -16.89
C SER A 81 -8.96 2.78 -15.39
N SER A 82 -7.87 2.12 -15.02
CA SER A 82 -7.62 1.80 -13.63
C SER A 82 -6.14 1.83 -13.25
N TYR A 83 -5.87 1.83 -11.95
CA TYR A 83 -4.54 1.71 -11.37
C TYR A 83 -4.56 0.86 -10.10
N ASN A 84 -3.53 0.04 -9.90
CA ASN A 84 -3.41 -0.79 -8.72
C ASN A 84 -2.40 -0.21 -7.73
N LEU A 85 -2.88 0.24 -6.57
CA LEU A 85 -2.10 0.76 -5.43
C LEU A 85 -1.94 -0.28 -4.31
N GLY A 86 -2.06 -1.55 -4.63
CA GLY A 86 -1.77 -2.63 -3.69
C GLY A 86 -0.28 -2.69 -3.35
N VAL A 87 0.05 -2.70 -2.07
CA VAL A 87 1.43 -2.75 -1.56
C VAL A 87 1.60 -3.95 -0.63
N MET A 88 2.73 -4.62 -0.72
CA MET A 88 3.02 -5.82 0.08
C MET A 88 2.79 -5.56 1.58
N SER A 89 1.90 -6.36 2.18
CA SER A 89 1.53 -6.29 3.61
C SER A 89 1.00 -4.93 4.08
N GLN A 90 0.37 -4.14 3.21
CA GLN A 90 -0.13 -2.81 3.54
C GLN A 90 -1.12 -2.86 4.71
N PRO A 91 -0.90 -2.11 5.79
CA PRO A 91 -1.83 -1.98 6.89
C PRO A 91 -3.01 -1.06 6.51
N MET A 92 -4.11 -1.10 7.28
CA MET A 92 -5.29 -0.29 6.98
C MET A 92 -5.02 1.22 7.01
N ILE A 93 -4.18 1.68 7.91
CA ILE A 93 -3.71 3.09 7.92
C ILE A 93 -3.01 3.46 6.60
N GLY A 94 -2.19 2.56 6.03
CA GLY A 94 -1.54 2.78 4.74
C GLY A 94 -2.56 2.88 3.60
N THR A 95 -3.56 2.00 3.59
CA THR A 95 -4.67 2.02 2.64
C THR A 95 -5.42 3.36 2.69
N TYR A 96 -5.75 3.85 3.89
CA TYR A 96 -6.41 5.14 4.07
C TYR A 96 -5.58 6.31 3.54
N TYR A 97 -4.29 6.39 3.86
CA TYR A 97 -3.46 7.50 3.40
C TYR A 97 -3.18 7.45 1.90
N TRP A 98 -3.06 6.27 1.30
CA TRP A 98 -2.95 6.15 -0.15
C TRP A 98 -4.26 6.48 -0.88
N PHE A 99 -5.41 6.16 -0.30
CA PHE A 99 -6.70 6.65 -0.80
C PHE A 99 -6.72 8.19 -0.84
N LYS A 100 -6.29 8.86 0.23
CA LYS A 100 -6.19 10.32 0.28
C LYS A 100 -5.14 10.89 -0.70
N GLU A 101 -4.05 10.18 -0.95
CA GLU A 101 -3.09 10.59 -1.98
C GLU A 101 -3.71 10.47 -3.38
N ALA A 102 -4.44 9.41 -3.66
CA ALA A 102 -5.08 9.19 -4.94
C ALA A 102 -6.12 10.30 -5.25
N LEU A 103 -6.88 10.74 -4.27
CA LEU A 103 -7.83 11.84 -4.41
C LEU A 103 -7.21 13.18 -4.83
N LYS A 104 -5.90 13.38 -4.67
CA LYS A 104 -5.26 14.64 -5.07
C LYS A 104 -5.10 14.80 -6.57
N THR A 105 -4.98 13.68 -7.29
CA THR A 105 -4.65 13.67 -8.71
C THR A 105 -5.64 12.88 -9.56
N GLN A 106 -6.44 12.02 -8.94
CA GLN A 106 -7.39 11.18 -9.65
C GLN A 106 -8.84 11.48 -9.21
N ASN A 107 -9.71 11.69 -10.19
CA ASN A 107 -11.15 11.79 -9.98
C ASN A 107 -11.76 10.38 -10.06
N MET A 108 -11.49 9.60 -9.03
CA MET A 108 -11.95 8.21 -8.96
C MET A 108 -13.47 8.15 -8.86
N LYS A 109 -14.10 7.28 -9.66
CA LYS A 109 -15.52 6.92 -9.54
C LYS A 109 -15.70 5.79 -8.52
N LEU A 110 -14.76 4.82 -8.53
CA LEU A 110 -14.80 3.65 -7.69
C LEU A 110 -13.43 3.38 -7.07
N ALA A 111 -13.40 3.14 -5.76
CA ALA A 111 -12.25 2.58 -5.07
C ALA A 111 -12.57 1.13 -4.65
N VAL A 112 -11.76 0.20 -5.13
CA VAL A 112 -11.86 -1.22 -4.78
C VAL A 112 -10.87 -1.50 -3.66
N ILE A 113 -11.39 -1.89 -2.49
CA ILE A 113 -10.61 -2.08 -1.28
C ILE A 113 -10.50 -3.59 -0.98
N GLU A 114 -9.30 -4.13 -1.04
CA GLU A 114 -9.02 -5.45 -0.49
C GLU A 114 -9.02 -5.33 1.04
N ILE A 115 -10.09 -5.79 1.67
CA ILE A 115 -10.50 -5.38 3.03
C ILE A 115 -9.90 -6.25 4.15
N LYS A 116 -9.08 -7.25 3.85
CA LYS A 116 -8.50 -8.16 4.86
C LYS A 116 -7.86 -7.41 6.03
N SER A 117 -7.16 -6.30 5.75
CA SER A 117 -6.46 -5.54 6.80
C SER A 117 -7.39 -4.90 7.82
N ALA A 118 -8.64 -4.63 7.48
CA ALA A 118 -9.64 -4.10 8.42
C ALA A 118 -10.08 -5.15 9.45
N GLY A 119 -10.12 -6.43 9.06
CA GLY A 119 -10.52 -7.55 9.93
C GLY A 119 -9.39 -8.13 10.78
N ARG A 120 -8.17 -7.61 10.73
CA ARG A 120 -7.05 -8.17 11.49
C ARG A 120 -7.12 -7.84 12.97
N SER A 121 -6.87 -8.85 13.81
CA SER A 121 -6.76 -8.69 15.26
C SER A 121 -5.45 -8.06 15.71
N SER A 122 -4.39 -8.15 14.90
CA SER A 122 -3.10 -7.50 15.18
C SER A 122 -2.36 -7.13 13.90
N GLU A 123 -1.62 -6.04 13.94
CA GLU A 123 -0.69 -5.62 12.89
C GLU A 123 0.71 -5.53 13.45
N LYS A 124 1.52 -6.53 13.13
CA LYS A 124 2.92 -6.58 13.55
C LYS A 124 3.85 -6.07 12.46
N ALA A 125 4.89 -5.40 12.90
CA ALA A 125 6.06 -4.94 12.17
C ALA A 125 5.91 -3.60 11.44
N GLU A 126 6.66 -2.64 11.95
CA GLU A 126 6.90 -1.31 11.37
C GLU A 126 7.34 -1.39 9.90
N GLU A 127 8.13 -2.40 9.53
CA GLU A 127 8.56 -2.63 8.14
C GLU A 127 7.40 -2.67 7.15
N LYS A 128 6.25 -3.25 7.53
CA LYS A 128 5.07 -3.31 6.67
C LYS A 128 4.49 -1.93 6.37
N ALA A 129 4.45 -1.06 7.38
CA ALA A 129 4.03 0.32 7.19
C ALA A 129 5.03 1.10 6.33
N ARG A 130 6.33 0.87 6.51
CA ARG A 130 7.39 1.49 5.71
C ARG A 130 7.25 1.20 4.21
N LYS A 131 6.83 0.01 3.82
CA LYS A 131 6.60 -0.36 2.41
C LYS A 131 5.59 0.55 1.71
N SER A 132 4.59 1.01 2.43
CA SER A 132 3.60 1.96 1.91
C SER A 132 3.98 3.42 2.15
N TYR A 133 4.67 3.72 3.26
CA TYR A 133 5.00 5.08 3.67
C TYR A 133 6.16 5.70 2.89
N ASP A 134 7.28 4.97 2.75
CA ASP A 134 8.57 5.55 2.32
C ASP A 134 8.52 6.19 0.94
N TYR A 135 7.70 5.65 0.04
CA TYR A 135 7.55 6.16 -1.33
C TYR A 135 6.36 7.11 -1.53
N MET A 136 5.64 7.44 -0.46
CA MET A 136 4.68 8.54 -0.50
C MET A 136 5.42 9.87 -0.66
N LYS A 137 4.95 10.75 -1.56
CA LYS A 137 5.53 12.08 -1.74
C LYS A 137 5.37 12.95 -0.48
N TRP A 138 6.35 13.80 -0.24
CA TRP A 138 6.29 14.76 0.86
C TRP A 138 5.07 15.66 0.74
N GLY A 139 4.32 15.79 1.82
CA GLY A 139 3.11 16.58 1.90
C GLY A 139 2.32 16.30 3.15
N LYS A 140 1.15 16.95 3.28
CA LYS A 140 0.29 16.85 4.46
C LYS A 140 -0.05 15.40 4.82
N ASN A 141 -0.40 14.58 3.83
CA ASN A 141 -0.79 13.19 4.09
C ASN A 141 0.37 12.35 4.62
N LYS A 142 1.58 12.53 4.06
CA LYS A 142 2.76 11.81 4.53
C LYS A 142 3.12 12.18 5.97
N ILE A 143 3.09 13.47 6.30
CA ILE A 143 3.37 13.94 7.66
C ILE A 143 2.32 13.41 8.63
N GLN A 144 1.05 13.51 8.25
CA GLN A 144 -0.04 13.02 9.10
C GLN A 144 0.01 11.49 9.26
N TYR A 145 0.36 10.75 8.21
CA TYR A 145 0.57 9.31 8.30
C TYR A 145 1.65 8.97 9.34
N ALA A 146 2.79 9.67 9.32
CA ALA A 146 3.85 9.43 10.30
C ALA A 146 3.39 9.72 11.74
N LEU A 147 2.66 10.81 11.94
CA LEU A 147 2.13 11.18 13.26
C LEU A 147 1.10 10.16 13.76
N ASP A 148 0.15 9.81 12.91
CA ASP A 148 -0.90 8.85 13.27
C ASP A 148 -0.36 7.42 13.41
N TYR A 149 0.72 7.09 12.69
CA TYR A 149 1.32 5.76 12.78
C TYR A 149 1.89 5.45 14.16
N LYS A 150 2.35 6.45 14.87
CA LYS A 150 2.82 6.28 16.25
C LYS A 150 1.73 5.68 17.15
N ASP A 151 0.53 6.24 17.07
CA ASP A 151 -0.61 5.77 17.87
C ASP A 151 -1.15 4.44 17.31
N PHE A 152 -1.24 4.33 15.97
CA PHE A 152 -1.63 3.09 15.29
C PHE A 152 -0.75 1.91 15.70
N HIS A 153 0.57 2.07 15.70
CA HIS A 153 1.51 1.00 16.03
C HIS A 153 1.32 0.53 17.47
N LYS A 154 1.20 1.44 18.40
CA LYS A 154 1.00 1.12 19.82
C LYS A 154 -0.29 0.30 20.03
N GLU A 155 -1.38 0.71 19.40
CA GLU A 155 -2.68 0.04 19.54
C GLU A 155 -2.74 -1.27 18.77
N ALA A 156 -2.15 -1.31 17.56
CA ALA A 156 -2.21 -2.49 16.69
C ALA A 156 -1.28 -3.62 17.14
N ASP A 157 -0.14 -3.33 17.71
CA ASP A 157 0.86 -4.32 18.11
C ASP A 157 0.77 -4.69 19.61
N GLY A 158 0.13 -3.84 20.42
CA GLY A 158 0.03 -4.05 21.87
C GLY A 158 1.38 -3.99 22.57
N THR A 159 2.38 -3.37 21.96
CA THR A 159 3.71 -3.17 22.52
C THR A 159 3.91 -1.75 23.01
N ASP A 160 4.71 -1.59 24.07
CA ASP A 160 5.14 -0.27 24.53
C ASP A 160 6.35 0.26 23.74
N GLU A 161 6.72 -0.41 22.64
CA GLU A 161 7.80 0.08 21.78
C GLU A 161 7.41 1.40 21.11
N GLU A 162 8.21 2.42 21.35
CA GLU A 162 7.97 3.73 20.74
C GLU A 162 8.46 3.75 19.29
N VAL A 163 7.58 4.17 18.38
CA VAL A 163 7.96 4.46 17.00
C VAL A 163 8.90 5.67 16.97
N ASP A 164 10.09 5.49 16.39
CA ASP A 164 10.99 6.60 16.12
C ASP A 164 10.43 7.50 15.01
N LEU A 165 9.64 8.48 15.39
CA LEU A 165 9.04 9.46 14.47
C LEU A 165 10.10 10.18 13.61
N TRP A 166 11.32 10.38 14.16
CA TRP A 166 12.41 11.01 13.43
C TRP A 166 12.81 10.20 12.19
N SER A 167 12.83 8.88 12.29
CA SER A 167 13.14 8.00 11.17
C SER A 167 12.07 8.04 10.05
N TYR A 168 10.83 8.38 10.37
CA TYR A 168 9.78 8.62 9.37
C TYR A 168 9.97 9.97 8.67
N LEU A 169 10.24 11.02 9.45
CA LEU A 169 10.42 12.36 8.90
C LEU A 169 11.79 12.53 8.22
N PHE A 170 12.79 11.76 8.62
CA PHE A 170 14.13 11.77 8.05
C PHE A 170 14.63 10.34 7.80
N PRO A 171 14.14 9.66 6.77
CA PRO A 171 14.42 8.23 6.52
C PRO A 171 15.91 7.89 6.37
N LEU A 172 16.75 8.87 6.00
CA LEU A 172 18.20 8.67 5.92
C LEU A 172 18.80 8.25 7.27
N SER A 173 18.22 8.69 8.40
CA SER A 173 18.68 8.28 9.73
C SER A 173 18.54 6.77 9.95
N LEU A 174 17.53 6.14 9.34
CA LEU A 174 17.30 4.70 9.41
C LEU A 174 18.13 3.94 8.37
N TYR A 175 18.19 4.47 7.13
CA TYR A 175 18.73 3.72 5.99
C TYR A 175 20.21 4.05 5.66
N HIS A 176 20.86 4.94 6.41
CA HIS A 176 22.25 5.36 6.12
C HIS A 176 23.27 4.21 6.08
N THR A 177 23.02 3.12 6.80
CA THR A 177 23.91 1.95 6.82
C THR A 177 23.79 1.06 5.58
N ARG A 178 22.70 1.19 4.80
CA ARG A 178 22.43 0.35 3.62
C ARG A 178 23.39 0.57 2.44
N TRP A 179 24.32 1.51 2.54
CA TRP A 179 25.31 1.74 1.48
C TRP A 179 26.10 0.47 1.10
N SER A 180 26.31 -0.45 2.05
CA SER A 180 27.01 -1.72 1.84
C SER A 180 26.12 -2.82 1.24
N GLU A 181 24.80 -2.61 1.17
CA GLU A 181 23.80 -3.56 0.68
C GLU A 181 23.24 -3.17 -0.69
N LEU A 182 23.73 -2.06 -1.27
CA LEU A 182 23.23 -1.56 -2.54
C LEU A 182 23.52 -2.57 -3.66
N SER A 183 22.48 -2.88 -4.42
CA SER A 183 22.50 -3.75 -5.59
C SER A 183 22.36 -2.97 -6.90
N TYR A 184 22.52 -3.63 -8.02
CA TYR A 184 22.22 -3.03 -9.34
C TYR A 184 20.76 -2.58 -9.42
N ASP A 185 19.82 -3.29 -8.80
CA ASP A 185 18.42 -2.93 -8.80
C ASP A 185 18.16 -1.59 -8.08
N ASP A 186 18.89 -1.29 -7.00
CA ASP A 186 18.82 -0.01 -6.31
C ASP A 186 19.22 1.16 -7.22
N TYR A 187 20.32 0.99 -7.95
CA TYR A 187 20.81 2.00 -8.90
C TYR A 187 19.88 2.15 -10.11
N ASP A 188 19.44 1.05 -10.69
CA ASP A 188 18.52 1.08 -11.84
C ASP A 188 17.18 1.72 -11.48
N PHE A 189 16.66 1.43 -10.29
CA PHE A 189 15.46 2.09 -9.77
C PHE A 189 15.69 3.60 -9.56
N PHE A 190 16.81 3.98 -8.93
CA PHE A 190 17.17 5.38 -8.70
C PHE A 190 17.33 6.16 -10.00
N LEU A 191 17.96 5.55 -11.01
CA LEU A 191 18.15 6.15 -12.33
C LEU A 191 16.92 6.07 -13.24
N GLY A 192 15.83 5.47 -12.79
CA GLY A 192 14.61 5.33 -13.58
C GLY A 192 14.71 4.37 -14.77
N LYS A 193 15.68 3.48 -14.80
CA LYS A 193 15.91 2.58 -15.94
C LYS A 193 14.91 1.43 -16.04
N ASN A 194 14.26 1.05 -14.95
CA ASN A 194 13.33 -0.09 -14.86
C ASN A 194 11.86 0.36 -14.80
N ASN A 195 11.44 1.26 -15.68
CA ASN A 195 10.08 1.76 -15.75
C ASN A 195 9.19 0.88 -16.62
N SER A 196 9.02 -0.41 -16.30
CA SER A 196 7.89 -1.15 -16.83
C SER A 196 6.63 -0.63 -16.15
N ASN A 197 5.86 0.17 -16.87
CA ASN A 197 4.59 0.68 -16.36
C ASN A 197 3.54 -0.44 -16.37
N THR A 198 3.49 -1.21 -15.29
CA THR A 198 2.48 -2.26 -15.08
C THR A 198 1.19 -1.70 -14.48
N LYS A 199 1.06 -0.37 -14.38
CA LYS A 199 -0.05 0.28 -13.66
C LYS A 199 -0.26 -0.28 -12.24
N GLY A 200 0.85 -0.64 -11.58
CA GLY A 200 0.86 -1.19 -10.22
C GLY A 200 0.57 -2.69 -10.13
N PHE A 201 0.25 -3.35 -11.24
CA PHE A 201 0.05 -4.80 -11.26
C PHE A 201 1.36 -5.54 -11.05
N SER A 202 1.35 -6.49 -10.12
CA SER A 202 2.50 -7.35 -9.83
C SER A 202 2.40 -8.63 -10.63
N VAL A 203 3.16 -8.72 -11.72
CA VAL A 203 3.25 -9.94 -12.54
C VAL A 203 4.07 -10.98 -11.76
N LEU A 204 3.37 -11.80 -11.00
CA LEU A 204 3.98 -12.92 -10.29
C LEU A 204 4.13 -14.09 -11.26
N SER A 205 5.23 -14.12 -12.01
CA SER A 205 5.60 -15.35 -12.71
C SER A 205 6.24 -16.29 -11.68
N THR A 206 5.43 -16.98 -10.92
CA THR A 206 5.89 -18.17 -10.22
C THR A 206 6.22 -19.21 -11.26
N GLN A 207 7.45 -19.25 -11.68
CA GLN A 207 7.96 -20.46 -12.30
C GLN A 207 8.03 -21.48 -11.15
N PHE A 208 6.96 -22.24 -11.00
CA PHE A 208 6.99 -23.46 -10.20
C PHE A 208 7.93 -24.44 -10.90
N LYS A 209 9.22 -24.34 -10.60
CA LYS A 209 10.26 -25.13 -11.27
C LYS A 209 10.38 -26.57 -10.77
N ASN A 210 9.64 -26.94 -9.72
CA ASN A 210 9.76 -28.25 -9.09
C ASN A 210 8.44 -28.97 -9.02
N SER A 211 8.46 -30.29 -9.17
CA SER A 211 7.32 -31.21 -9.03
C SER A 211 6.54 -31.03 -7.70
N THR A 212 7.22 -30.60 -6.65
CA THR A 212 6.63 -30.24 -5.36
C THR A 212 5.65 -29.08 -5.45
N SER A 213 5.76 -28.20 -6.44
CA SER A 213 4.85 -27.07 -6.61
C SER A 213 3.53 -27.48 -7.27
N PHE A 214 3.55 -28.46 -8.17
CA PHE A 214 2.32 -28.99 -8.77
C PHE A 214 1.48 -29.75 -7.72
N ASP A 215 2.14 -30.47 -6.82
CA ASP A 215 1.46 -31.16 -5.72
C ASP A 215 0.92 -30.14 -4.69
N ALA A 216 1.67 -29.06 -4.42
CA ALA A 216 1.22 -27.96 -3.57
C ALA A 216 0.05 -27.18 -4.20
N GLU A 217 0.04 -26.97 -5.52
CA GLU A 217 -1.08 -26.36 -6.22
C GLU A 217 -2.31 -27.26 -6.19
N LYS A 218 -2.13 -28.57 -6.41
CA LYS A 218 -3.20 -29.58 -6.33
C LYS A 218 -3.72 -29.69 -4.90
N GLU A 219 -2.84 -29.67 -3.92
CA GLU A 219 -3.19 -29.66 -2.50
C GLU A 219 -3.88 -28.35 -2.11
N ALA A 220 -3.42 -27.22 -2.61
CA ALA A 220 -4.07 -25.91 -2.41
C ALA A 220 -5.45 -25.87 -3.09
N LYS A 221 -5.59 -26.35 -4.32
CA LYS A 221 -6.89 -26.50 -4.99
C LYS A 221 -7.82 -27.46 -4.24
N GLY A 222 -7.29 -28.54 -3.67
CA GLY A 222 -8.06 -29.46 -2.84
C GLY A 222 -8.46 -28.90 -1.49
N LYS A 223 -7.70 -27.93 -0.96
CA LYS A 223 -7.98 -27.22 0.31
C LYS A 223 -8.78 -25.95 0.09
N TYR A 224 -8.70 -25.39 -1.10
CA TYR A 224 -9.36 -24.14 -1.46
C TYR A 224 -10.69 -24.41 -2.17
N ASP A 225 -11.61 -24.96 -1.40
CA ASP A 225 -12.98 -25.23 -1.88
C ASP A 225 -13.98 -24.14 -1.43
N GLY A 226 -13.46 -23.04 -0.89
CA GLY A 226 -14.27 -21.99 -0.28
C GLY A 226 -14.95 -22.48 1.02
N PHE A 227 -15.83 -21.68 1.56
CA PHE A 227 -16.65 -22.04 2.72
C PHE A 227 -18.10 -21.57 2.55
N GLU A 228 -18.99 -22.19 3.31
CA GLU A 228 -20.37 -21.75 3.46
C GLU A 228 -20.49 -21.02 4.80
N VAL A 229 -21.28 -19.94 4.82
CA VAL A 229 -21.59 -19.25 6.08
C VAL A 229 -22.58 -20.09 6.87
N LYS A 230 -22.17 -20.58 8.04
CA LYS A 230 -22.99 -21.47 8.89
C LYS A 230 -23.26 -20.91 10.27
N SER A 231 -22.49 -19.93 10.68
CA SER A 231 -22.65 -19.28 12.00
C SER A 231 -22.76 -17.75 11.84
N ASN A 232 -23.09 -17.09 12.94
CA ASN A 232 -23.06 -15.64 13.05
C ASN A 232 -21.88 -15.16 13.89
N ASP A 233 -20.93 -16.04 14.18
CA ASP A 233 -19.73 -15.68 14.92
C ASP A 233 -18.92 -14.65 14.12
N LYS A 234 -18.31 -13.72 14.83
CA LYS A 234 -17.53 -12.64 14.23
C LYS A 234 -16.17 -12.53 14.86
N GLU A 235 -15.17 -12.33 14.02
CA GLU A 235 -13.87 -11.91 14.51
C GLU A 235 -13.99 -10.55 15.21
N THR A 236 -13.20 -10.39 16.28
CA THR A 236 -13.02 -9.07 16.89
C THR A 236 -11.74 -8.48 16.34
N PRO A 237 -11.83 -7.53 15.40
CA PRO A 237 -10.65 -6.89 14.84
C PRO A 237 -9.97 -6.02 15.89
N ASN A 238 -8.73 -5.64 15.61
CA ASN A 238 -8.12 -4.58 16.37
C ASN A 238 -8.87 -3.27 16.12
N PRO A 239 -9.33 -2.56 17.18
CA PRO A 239 -10.15 -1.35 17.03
C PRO A 239 -9.54 -0.28 16.13
N ILE A 240 -8.20 -0.17 16.12
CA ILE A 240 -7.52 0.82 15.27
C ILE A 240 -7.64 0.50 13.77
N ASN A 241 -7.68 -0.78 13.39
CA ASN A 241 -7.91 -1.18 12.00
C ASN A 241 -9.33 -0.82 11.55
N GLU A 242 -10.31 -1.06 12.40
CA GLU A 242 -11.70 -0.65 12.16
C GLU A 242 -11.81 0.88 12.06
N GLU A 243 -11.15 1.62 12.95
CA GLU A 243 -11.15 3.09 12.92
C GLU A 243 -10.65 3.63 11.58
N TYR A 244 -9.55 3.09 11.02
CA TYR A 244 -9.05 3.53 9.73
C TYR A 244 -9.90 3.08 8.56
N ALA A 245 -10.59 1.94 8.64
CA ALA A 245 -11.60 1.55 7.67
C ALA A 245 -12.78 2.54 7.67
N LEU A 246 -13.27 2.91 8.85
CA LEU A 246 -14.35 3.90 8.99
C LEU A 246 -13.92 5.30 8.54
N LYS A 247 -12.67 5.72 8.80
CA LYS A 247 -12.10 6.97 8.25
C LYS A 247 -12.10 6.97 6.73
N LEU A 248 -11.71 5.84 6.10
CA LEU A 248 -11.71 5.69 4.65
C LEU A 248 -13.12 5.77 4.09
N ILE A 249 -14.08 5.06 4.68
CA ILE A 249 -15.50 5.07 4.29
C ILE A 249 -16.07 6.49 4.36
N LYS A 250 -15.79 7.19 5.46
CA LYS A 250 -16.23 8.59 5.64
C LYS A 250 -15.64 9.52 4.57
N GLU A 251 -14.36 9.41 4.31
CA GLU A 251 -13.68 10.22 3.29
C GLU A 251 -14.26 9.94 1.90
N ALA A 252 -14.46 8.67 1.53
CA ALA A 252 -15.05 8.28 0.25
C ALA A 252 -16.44 8.89 0.06
N LYS A 253 -17.30 8.80 1.07
CA LYS A 253 -18.64 9.42 1.06
C LYS A 253 -18.57 10.94 0.87
N GLN A 254 -17.63 11.61 1.53
CA GLN A 254 -17.45 13.07 1.41
C GLN A 254 -16.99 13.50 0.02
N GLN A 255 -16.20 12.66 -0.64
CA GLN A 255 -15.64 12.92 -1.97
C GLN A 255 -16.50 12.38 -3.12
N GLY A 256 -17.61 11.68 -2.80
CA GLY A 256 -18.50 11.09 -3.80
C GLY A 256 -17.89 9.90 -4.54
N VAL A 257 -16.95 9.19 -3.90
CA VAL A 257 -16.31 7.98 -4.44
C VAL A 257 -17.07 6.75 -3.97
N GLU A 258 -17.50 5.91 -4.90
CA GLU A 258 -18.11 4.62 -4.57
C GLU A 258 -17.06 3.65 -4.03
N LEU A 259 -17.45 2.80 -3.09
CA LEU A 259 -16.59 1.76 -2.52
C LEU A 259 -17.09 0.37 -2.90
N LEU A 260 -16.16 -0.50 -3.25
CA LEU A 260 -16.35 -1.94 -3.36
C LEU A 260 -15.36 -2.63 -2.43
N PHE A 261 -15.84 -3.37 -1.45
CA PHE A 261 -14.99 -4.25 -0.66
C PHE A 261 -14.82 -5.58 -1.38
N VAL A 262 -13.59 -6.03 -1.47
CA VAL A 262 -13.26 -7.31 -2.10
C VAL A 262 -12.42 -8.14 -1.16
N ARG A 263 -12.73 -9.42 -1.09
CA ARG A 263 -11.87 -10.42 -0.50
C ARG A 263 -11.51 -11.46 -1.53
N THR A 264 -10.27 -11.42 -1.98
CA THR A 264 -9.74 -12.39 -2.94
C THR A 264 -9.55 -13.77 -2.30
N PRO A 265 -9.47 -14.85 -3.08
CA PRO A 265 -9.29 -16.20 -2.57
C PRO A 265 -8.09 -16.34 -1.63
N ASP A 266 -8.30 -16.85 -0.42
CA ASP A 266 -7.25 -17.01 0.61
C ASP A 266 -7.58 -18.14 1.59
N THR A 267 -6.71 -19.12 1.70
CA THR A 267 -6.86 -20.27 2.61
C THR A 267 -6.84 -19.92 4.10
N THR A 268 -6.43 -18.70 4.45
CA THR A 268 -6.40 -18.19 5.83
C THR A 268 -7.59 -17.27 6.15
N TRP A 269 -8.57 -17.22 5.26
CA TRP A 269 -9.79 -16.44 5.45
C TRP A 269 -10.90 -17.35 5.95
N HIS A 270 -11.58 -16.94 7.00
CA HIS A 270 -12.56 -17.74 7.71
C HIS A 270 -13.90 -17.03 7.82
N GLU A 271 -14.93 -17.81 8.19
CA GLU A 271 -16.32 -17.38 8.27
C GLU A 271 -16.54 -16.20 9.23
N ASP A 272 -15.90 -16.20 10.39
CA ASP A 272 -15.98 -15.14 11.39
C ASP A 272 -15.43 -13.79 10.90
N GLN A 273 -14.37 -13.83 10.10
CA GLN A 273 -13.82 -12.65 9.43
C GLN A 273 -14.76 -12.15 8.33
N HIS A 274 -15.33 -13.08 7.55
CA HIS A 274 -16.35 -12.75 6.56
C HIS A 274 -17.53 -12.03 7.22
N ASN A 275 -18.10 -12.61 8.28
CA ASN A 275 -19.27 -12.06 8.98
C ASN A 275 -19.02 -10.67 9.53
N TYR A 276 -17.79 -10.41 10.05
CA TYR A 276 -17.42 -9.09 10.50
C TYR A 276 -17.40 -8.06 9.34
N ILE A 277 -16.73 -8.42 8.24
CA ILE A 277 -16.63 -7.49 7.08
C ILE A 277 -17.98 -7.30 6.41
N GLN A 278 -18.81 -8.34 6.31
CA GLN A 278 -20.16 -8.24 5.78
C GLN A 278 -21.00 -7.25 6.60
N GLU A 279 -20.95 -7.36 7.93
CA GLU A 279 -21.65 -6.40 8.80
C GLU A 279 -21.13 -4.97 8.63
N LEU A 280 -19.82 -4.79 8.53
CA LEU A 280 -19.21 -3.47 8.28
C LEU A 280 -19.69 -2.88 6.95
N ALA A 281 -19.76 -3.70 5.91
CA ALA A 281 -20.24 -3.33 4.59
C ALA A 281 -21.73 -2.96 4.61
N ASP A 282 -22.58 -3.80 5.21
CA ASP A 282 -24.02 -3.60 5.31
C ASP A 282 -24.36 -2.32 6.06
N LYS A 283 -23.73 -2.08 7.21
CA LYS A 283 -23.93 -0.84 8.00
C LYS A 283 -23.57 0.43 7.22
N ASN A 284 -22.74 0.31 6.22
CA ASN A 284 -22.26 1.45 5.43
C ASN A 284 -22.83 1.51 4.02
N ASN A 285 -23.72 0.58 3.63
CA ASN A 285 -24.25 0.40 2.28
C ASN A 285 -23.15 0.23 1.22
N ILE A 286 -22.18 -0.61 1.51
CA ILE A 286 -21.06 -0.96 0.62
C ILE A 286 -21.27 -2.38 0.13
N ILE A 287 -21.03 -2.63 -1.15
CA ILE A 287 -21.04 -3.98 -1.69
C ILE A 287 -19.78 -4.69 -1.22
N PHE A 288 -19.94 -5.89 -0.67
CA PHE A 288 -18.83 -6.77 -0.32
C PHE A 288 -18.84 -8.01 -1.22
N LEU A 289 -17.78 -8.18 -1.98
CA LEU A 289 -17.55 -9.34 -2.84
C LEU A 289 -16.52 -10.25 -2.19
N ASP A 290 -16.97 -11.32 -1.57
CA ASP A 290 -16.10 -12.36 -1.01
C ASP A 290 -15.98 -13.53 -2.00
N LEU A 291 -14.81 -13.67 -2.62
CA LEU A 291 -14.51 -14.74 -3.58
C LEU A 291 -14.12 -16.07 -2.90
N ASN A 292 -14.29 -16.16 -1.58
CA ASN A 292 -14.08 -17.36 -0.79
C ASN A 292 -15.38 -18.13 -0.50
N LEU A 293 -16.53 -17.55 -0.81
CA LEU A 293 -17.82 -18.21 -0.63
C LEU A 293 -18.07 -19.24 -1.74
N LYS A 294 -18.77 -20.33 -1.37
CA LYS A 294 -19.27 -21.33 -2.29
C LYS A 294 -20.58 -20.90 -2.93
#